data_e5c1078e213fc753dba7d91258927c9b
#
_entry.id   e5c1078e213fc753dba7d91258927c9b
#
_cell.length_a   1.000
_cell.length_b   1.000
_cell.length_c   1.000
_cell.angle_alpha   90.00
_cell.angle_beta   90.00
_cell.angle_gamma   90.00
#
_symmetry.space_group_name_H-M   'P 1'
#
loop_
_entity.id
_entity.type
_entity.pdbx_description
1 polymer ?
#
loop_
_entity_poly.entity_id
_entity_poly.type
_entity_poly.pdbx_seq_one_letter_code
_entity_poly.pdbx_strand_id
1 'polypeptide(L)'
;DNAIAQARYWRAYSYFYLVTTWGKVPMMLEEKIDFNTPLETEEKIYEQILTDLKYAEEKLPPLYTEEPYGRNGINIAVSQGAVKATLAYVYMCMAGWPLNKGTEYYKMAADKAEEVIDAADEGTYYYKLLDEYSQVHSIAYNHNNPELLLGIYYNRDRTPNSIPVTDIPLEVIQHGWGDTNGEIKLSLIHISEPTRLL
;
A
#
# COMPACT_ATOMS: atom_id res chain seq x y z
N ASP A 1 -5.70 1.44 -21.35
CA ASP A 1 -6.27 2.09 -20.16
C ASP A 1 -5.75 1.50 -18.84
N ASN A 2 -5.55 0.17 -18.73
CA ASN A 2 -5.05 -0.49 -17.51
C ASN A 2 -3.67 0.05 -17.08
N ALA A 3 -2.70 0.15 -17.98
CA ALA A 3 -1.36 0.66 -17.64
C ALA A 3 -1.40 2.10 -17.11
N ILE A 4 -2.24 2.95 -17.70
CA ILE A 4 -2.44 4.32 -17.23
C ILE A 4 -3.08 4.31 -15.82
N ALA A 5 -4.05 3.45 -15.59
CA ALA A 5 -4.71 3.34 -14.30
C ALA A 5 -3.75 2.87 -13.20
N GLN A 6 -2.89 1.90 -13.48
CA GLN A 6 -1.85 1.48 -12.56
C GLN A 6 -0.84 2.60 -12.29
N ALA A 7 -0.38 3.31 -13.34
CA ALA A 7 0.54 4.43 -13.16
C ALA A 7 -0.07 5.55 -12.30
N ARG A 8 -1.36 5.86 -12.50
CA ARG A 8 -2.09 6.83 -11.66
C ARG A 8 -2.22 6.36 -10.21
N TYR A 9 -2.52 5.09 -9.99
CA TYR A 9 -2.55 4.54 -8.65
C TYR A 9 -1.21 4.74 -7.93
N TRP A 10 -0.11 4.36 -8.58
CA TRP A 10 1.22 4.50 -7.97
C TRP A 10 1.63 5.96 -7.76
N ARG A 11 1.20 6.86 -8.64
CA ARG A 11 1.37 8.30 -8.43
C ARG A 11 0.60 8.77 -7.20
N ALA A 12 -0.66 8.41 -7.08
CA ALA A 12 -1.49 8.73 -5.93
C ALA A 12 -0.90 8.18 -4.63
N TYR A 13 -0.48 6.92 -4.64
CA TYR A 13 0.13 6.28 -3.49
C TYR A 13 1.43 6.98 -3.06
N SER A 14 2.26 7.37 -4.03
CA SER A 14 3.49 8.12 -3.76
C SER A 14 3.20 9.49 -3.17
N TYR A 15 2.26 10.24 -3.72
CA TYR A 15 1.85 11.53 -3.14
C TYR A 15 1.20 11.37 -1.76
N PHE A 16 0.45 10.31 -1.56
CA PHE A 16 -0.13 10.03 -0.25
C PHE A 16 0.97 9.79 0.80
N TYR A 17 1.98 9.00 0.47
CA TYR A 17 3.15 8.81 1.33
C TYR A 17 3.89 10.13 1.60
N LEU A 18 4.11 10.93 0.55
CA LEU A 18 4.77 12.23 0.68
C LEU A 18 4.00 13.20 1.57
N VAL A 19 2.70 13.36 1.34
CA VAL A 19 1.88 14.33 2.10
C VAL A 19 1.71 13.91 3.55
N THR A 20 1.59 12.62 3.84
CA THR A 20 1.45 12.13 5.21
C THR A 20 2.75 12.23 6.01
N THR A 21 3.91 12.20 5.33
CA THR A 21 5.22 12.26 5.98
C THR A 21 5.74 13.71 6.11
N TRP A 22 5.59 14.52 5.07
CA TRP A 22 6.19 15.86 5.01
C TRP A 22 5.18 17.01 4.92
N GLY A 23 3.89 16.71 4.80
CA GLY A 23 2.86 17.73 4.61
C GLY A 23 2.92 18.34 3.22
N LYS A 24 3.18 19.64 3.14
CA LYS A 24 3.29 20.36 1.87
C LYS A 24 4.50 19.89 1.08
N VAL A 25 4.27 19.45 -0.16
CA VAL A 25 5.31 19.02 -1.10
C VAL A 25 5.08 19.65 -2.49
N PRO A 26 6.11 19.75 -3.33
CA PRO A 26 5.92 20.20 -4.71
C PRO A 26 5.13 19.14 -5.48
N MET A 27 4.14 19.57 -6.27
CA MET A 27 3.32 18.67 -7.07
C MET A 27 3.77 18.76 -8.54
N MET A 28 4.46 17.71 -8.98
CA MET A 28 5.01 17.59 -10.34
C MET A 28 4.15 16.58 -11.11
N LEU A 29 3.28 17.06 -11.99
CA LEU A 29 2.38 16.23 -12.79
C LEU A 29 2.82 16.08 -14.24
N GLU A 30 3.82 16.87 -14.66
CA GLU A 30 4.38 16.88 -16.01
C GLU A 30 5.68 16.08 -16.07
N GLU A 31 6.07 15.65 -17.28
CA GLU A 31 7.31 14.90 -17.51
C GLU A 31 8.57 15.72 -17.18
N LYS A 32 8.49 17.04 -17.34
CA LYS A 32 9.62 17.92 -17.09
C LYS A 32 9.72 18.25 -15.61
N ILE A 33 10.82 17.82 -15.01
CA ILE A 33 11.12 18.16 -13.62
C ILE A 33 11.56 19.62 -13.53
N ASP A 34 10.83 20.40 -12.73
CA ASP A 34 11.23 21.76 -12.35
C ASP A 34 11.55 21.79 -10.84
N PHE A 35 12.82 21.95 -10.51
CA PHE A 35 13.28 22.03 -9.13
C PHE A 35 12.83 23.32 -8.40
N ASN A 36 12.28 24.29 -9.12
CA ASN A 36 11.71 25.50 -8.54
C ASN A 36 10.20 25.41 -8.33
N THR A 37 9.59 24.24 -8.55
CA THR A 37 8.16 24.03 -8.32
C THR A 37 7.82 24.36 -6.85
N PRO A 38 6.88 25.28 -6.59
CA PRO A 38 6.52 25.64 -5.23
C PRO A 38 5.82 24.48 -4.51
N LEU A 39 5.85 24.53 -3.18
CA LEU A 39 5.10 23.59 -2.34
C LEU A 39 3.61 23.84 -2.53
N GLU A 40 2.86 22.79 -2.80
CA GLU A 40 1.41 22.83 -2.82
C GLU A 40 0.81 22.63 -1.44
N THR A 41 -0.43 23.04 -1.30
CA THR A 41 -1.21 22.79 -0.07
C THR A 41 -1.58 21.31 0.03
N GLU A 42 -1.63 20.81 1.25
CA GLU A 42 -2.05 19.44 1.51
C GLU A 42 -3.41 19.13 0.87
N GLU A 43 -4.35 20.07 0.94
CA GLU A 43 -5.68 19.92 0.35
C GLU A 43 -5.64 19.65 -1.15
N LYS A 44 -4.87 20.42 -1.92
CA LYS A 44 -4.70 20.19 -3.37
C LYS A 44 -4.00 18.87 -3.68
N ILE A 45 -3.05 18.48 -2.84
CA ILE A 45 -2.36 17.19 -3.00
C ILE A 45 -3.36 16.05 -2.81
N TYR A 46 -4.19 16.11 -1.77
CA TYR A 46 -5.25 15.11 -1.54
C TYR A 46 -6.30 15.11 -2.66
N GLU A 47 -6.67 16.25 -3.21
CA GLU A 47 -7.57 16.33 -4.38
C GLU A 47 -6.99 15.59 -5.60
N GLN A 48 -5.68 15.74 -5.84
CA GLN A 48 -5.01 15.02 -6.91
C GLN A 48 -4.97 13.51 -6.63
N ILE A 49 -4.66 13.12 -5.39
CA ILE A 49 -4.68 11.72 -4.95
C ILE A 49 -6.05 11.10 -5.22
N LEU A 50 -7.13 11.76 -4.80
CA LEU A 50 -8.49 11.26 -5.03
C LEU A 50 -8.83 11.18 -6.52
N THR A 51 -8.38 12.14 -7.32
CA THR A 51 -8.60 12.13 -8.78
C THR A 51 -7.95 10.91 -9.43
N ASP A 52 -6.73 10.61 -9.05
CA ASP A 52 -5.99 9.47 -9.59
C ASP A 52 -6.53 8.13 -9.11
N LEU A 53 -6.88 8.02 -7.81
CA LEU A 53 -7.46 6.81 -7.25
C LEU A 53 -8.84 6.50 -7.83
N LYS A 54 -9.71 7.50 -7.99
CA LYS A 54 -11.04 7.30 -8.60
C LYS A 54 -10.93 6.84 -10.05
N TYR A 55 -9.99 7.40 -10.81
CA TYR A 55 -9.71 6.92 -12.15
C TYR A 55 -9.24 5.46 -12.16
N ALA A 56 -8.34 5.12 -11.24
CA ALA A 56 -7.85 3.75 -11.11
C ALA A 56 -8.95 2.77 -10.70
N GLU A 57 -9.83 3.15 -9.76
CA GLU A 57 -10.99 2.37 -9.35
C GLU A 57 -11.92 2.04 -10.52
N GLU A 58 -12.18 3.02 -11.40
CA GLU A 58 -13.05 2.83 -12.57
C GLU A 58 -12.45 1.92 -13.63
N LYS A 59 -11.13 1.96 -13.81
CA LYS A 59 -10.45 1.33 -14.96
C LYS A 59 -9.77 0.00 -14.64
N LEU A 60 -9.48 -0.28 -13.38
CA LEU A 60 -8.80 -1.53 -13.01
C LEU A 60 -9.79 -2.67 -12.79
N PRO A 61 -9.42 -3.89 -13.18
CA PRO A 61 -10.28 -5.06 -13.01
C PRO A 61 -10.32 -5.49 -11.53
N PRO A 62 -11.40 -6.16 -11.12
CA PRO A 62 -11.49 -6.74 -9.78
C PRO A 62 -10.46 -7.85 -9.54
N LEU A 63 -10.15 -8.61 -10.58
CA LEU A 63 -9.24 -9.74 -10.54
C LEU A 63 -8.49 -9.84 -11.86
N TYR A 64 -7.20 -10.19 -11.79
CA TYR A 64 -6.39 -10.55 -12.95
C TYR A 64 -6.37 -12.08 -13.09
N THR A 65 -6.86 -12.58 -14.21
CA THR A 65 -6.96 -14.03 -14.50
C THR A 65 -5.82 -14.55 -15.36
N GLU A 66 -5.08 -13.65 -16.01
CA GLU A 66 -4.04 -13.99 -16.97
C GLU A 66 -2.66 -13.53 -16.52
N GLU A 67 -1.64 -14.31 -16.87
CA GLU A 67 -0.23 -13.93 -16.71
C GLU A 67 0.10 -12.68 -17.58
N PRO A 68 0.99 -11.79 -17.14
CA PRO A 68 1.83 -11.90 -15.93
C PRO A 68 1.23 -11.32 -14.66
N TYR A 69 0.00 -10.80 -14.70
CA TYR A 69 -0.59 -10.04 -13.60
C TYR A 69 -1.33 -10.92 -12.58
N GLY A 70 -1.81 -12.10 -12.99
CA GLY A 70 -2.40 -13.10 -12.11
C GLY A 70 -1.41 -14.20 -11.81
N ARG A 71 -1.17 -14.52 -10.53
CA ARG A 71 -0.27 -15.59 -10.11
C ARG A 71 -0.91 -16.43 -9.04
N ASN A 72 -1.28 -17.66 -9.36
CA ASN A 72 -1.96 -18.58 -8.43
C ASN A 72 -3.21 -17.98 -7.76
N GLY A 73 -3.96 -17.15 -8.48
CA GLY A 73 -5.13 -16.46 -7.95
C GLY A 73 -4.83 -15.17 -7.18
N ILE A 74 -3.55 -14.78 -7.05
CA ILE A 74 -3.15 -13.54 -6.41
C ILE A 74 -2.75 -12.50 -7.46
N ASN A 75 -3.24 -11.29 -7.25
CA ASN A 75 -2.89 -10.16 -8.08
C ASN A 75 -1.53 -9.58 -7.66
N ILE A 76 -0.56 -9.64 -8.57
CA ILE A 76 0.73 -8.94 -8.43
C ILE A 76 0.67 -7.51 -8.97
N ALA A 77 -0.43 -7.17 -9.65
CA ALA A 77 -0.74 -5.83 -10.13
C ALA A 77 -1.87 -5.23 -9.28
N VAL A 78 -1.97 -3.92 -9.34
CA VAL A 78 -3.01 -3.21 -8.60
C VAL A 78 -4.39 -3.59 -9.13
N SER A 79 -5.22 -4.16 -8.27
CA SER A 79 -6.62 -4.52 -8.57
C SER A 79 -7.57 -3.45 -8.06
N GLN A 80 -8.82 -3.48 -8.53
CA GLN A 80 -9.87 -2.56 -8.09
C GLN A 80 -10.07 -2.60 -6.57
N GLY A 81 -10.03 -3.78 -5.96
CA GLY A 81 -10.18 -3.93 -4.50
C GLY A 81 -9.05 -3.27 -3.72
N ALA A 82 -7.81 -3.37 -4.20
CA ALA A 82 -6.68 -2.67 -3.60
C ALA A 82 -6.84 -1.13 -3.70
N VAL A 83 -7.36 -0.63 -4.82
CA VAL A 83 -7.65 0.82 -4.97
C VAL A 83 -8.73 1.27 -4.00
N LYS A 84 -9.83 0.51 -3.87
CA LYS A 84 -10.93 0.84 -2.95
C LYS A 84 -10.46 0.85 -1.48
N ALA A 85 -9.65 -0.13 -1.09
CA ALA A 85 -9.06 -0.15 0.25
C ALA A 85 -8.13 1.05 0.48
N THR A 86 -7.34 1.45 -0.53
CA THR A 86 -6.51 2.65 -0.46
C THR A 86 -7.37 3.92 -0.35
N LEU A 87 -8.47 4.00 -1.11
CA LEU A 87 -9.43 5.12 -1.01
C LEU A 87 -10.04 5.22 0.38
N ALA A 88 -10.46 4.09 0.98
CA ALA A 88 -10.96 4.07 2.34
C ALA A 88 -9.93 4.66 3.32
N TYR A 89 -8.68 4.26 3.19
CA TYR A 89 -7.61 4.76 4.04
C TYR A 89 -7.33 6.26 3.82
N VAL A 90 -7.31 6.73 2.57
CA VAL A 90 -7.14 8.14 2.23
C VAL A 90 -8.28 8.98 2.82
N TYR A 91 -9.54 8.55 2.67
CA TYR A 91 -10.69 9.25 3.27
C TYR A 91 -10.60 9.31 4.79
N MET A 92 -10.19 8.23 5.44
CA MET A 92 -9.98 8.20 6.89
C MET A 92 -8.93 9.22 7.33
N CYS A 93 -7.80 9.33 6.59
CA CYS A 93 -6.78 10.32 6.87
C CYS A 93 -7.27 11.76 6.65
N MET A 94 -8.05 12.01 5.60
CA MET A 94 -8.63 13.32 5.34
C MET A 94 -9.67 13.74 6.39
N ALA A 95 -10.38 12.77 6.96
CA ALA A 95 -11.36 13.04 8.03
C ALA A 95 -10.71 13.59 9.31
N GLY A 96 -9.49 13.10 9.61
CA GLY A 96 -8.69 13.52 10.76
C GLY A 96 -7.76 14.69 10.46
N TRP A 97 -6.82 14.90 11.38
CA TRP A 97 -5.78 15.90 11.25
C TRP A 97 -4.82 15.55 10.08
N PRO A 98 -4.31 16.50 9.26
CA PRO A 98 -4.46 17.96 9.41
C PRO A 98 -5.70 18.55 8.74
N LEU A 99 -6.35 17.86 7.79
CA LEU A 99 -7.45 18.43 7.01
C LEU A 99 -8.76 18.57 7.78
N ASN A 100 -9.00 17.71 8.77
CA ASN A 100 -10.17 17.73 9.65
C ASN A 100 -11.52 17.81 8.89
N LYS A 101 -11.66 17.05 7.80
CA LYS A 101 -12.90 17.03 6.99
C LYS A 101 -14.08 16.38 7.76
N GLY A 102 -13.80 15.70 8.87
CA GLY A 102 -14.82 15.28 9.85
C GLY A 102 -15.65 14.06 9.43
N THR A 103 -16.85 14.00 10.00
CA THR A 103 -17.72 12.80 9.98
C THR A 103 -18.10 12.33 8.57
N GLU A 104 -18.28 13.23 7.62
CA GLU A 104 -18.62 12.88 6.24
C GLU A 104 -17.53 12.00 5.62
N TYR A 105 -16.25 12.36 5.81
CA TYR A 105 -15.14 11.60 5.28
C TYR A 105 -14.92 10.29 6.03
N TYR A 106 -15.21 10.21 7.33
CA TYR A 106 -15.24 8.92 8.04
C TYR A 106 -16.32 8.00 7.49
N LYS A 107 -17.49 8.56 7.14
CA LYS A 107 -18.55 7.78 6.50
C LYS A 107 -18.10 7.28 5.12
N MET A 108 -17.51 8.15 4.29
CA MET A 108 -16.98 7.74 2.98
C MET A 108 -15.92 6.64 3.10
N ALA A 109 -15.07 6.69 4.13
CA ALA A 109 -14.08 5.65 4.41
C ALA A 109 -14.75 4.32 4.76
N ALA A 110 -15.77 4.36 5.63
CA ALA A 110 -16.52 3.17 6.03
C ALA A 110 -17.28 2.55 4.85
N ASP A 111 -18.02 3.37 4.10
CA ASP A 111 -18.77 2.92 2.92
C ASP A 111 -17.82 2.25 1.89
N LYS A 112 -16.63 2.83 1.69
CA LYS A 112 -15.64 2.27 0.75
C LYS A 112 -14.98 0.97 1.26
N ALA A 113 -14.77 0.84 2.55
CA ALA A 113 -14.29 -0.39 3.17
C ALA A 113 -15.36 -1.50 3.09
N GLU A 114 -16.62 -1.17 3.33
CA GLU A 114 -17.76 -2.09 3.22
C GLU A 114 -17.86 -2.65 1.79
N GLU A 115 -17.73 -1.80 0.75
CA GLU A 115 -17.70 -2.26 -0.65
C GLU A 115 -16.63 -3.35 -0.90
N VAL A 116 -15.47 -3.28 -0.23
CA VAL A 116 -14.40 -4.28 -0.38
C VAL A 116 -14.78 -5.58 0.34
N ILE A 117 -15.36 -5.48 1.53
CA ILE A 117 -15.79 -6.63 2.33
C ILE A 117 -16.90 -7.39 1.63
N ASP A 118 -17.94 -6.68 1.21
CA ASP A 118 -19.09 -7.26 0.50
C ASP A 118 -18.66 -7.98 -0.78
N ALA A 119 -17.81 -7.32 -1.59
CA ALA A 119 -17.29 -7.92 -2.82
C ALA A 119 -16.39 -9.13 -2.57
N ALA A 120 -15.71 -9.19 -1.43
CA ALA A 120 -14.94 -10.37 -1.01
C ALA A 120 -15.89 -11.51 -0.57
N ASP A 121 -16.92 -11.21 0.20
CA ASP A 121 -17.92 -12.18 0.65
C ASP A 121 -18.74 -12.75 -0.53
N GLU A 122 -19.01 -11.94 -1.53
CA GLU A 122 -19.64 -12.34 -2.80
C GLU A 122 -18.70 -13.15 -3.72
N GLY A 123 -17.41 -13.21 -3.41
CA GLY A 123 -16.40 -13.89 -4.23
C GLY A 123 -15.94 -13.12 -5.47
N THR A 124 -16.27 -11.84 -5.58
CA THR A 124 -15.77 -10.95 -6.64
C THR A 124 -14.27 -10.68 -6.46
N TYR A 125 -13.84 -10.55 -5.22
CA TYR A 125 -12.43 -10.46 -4.83
C TYR A 125 -11.98 -11.78 -4.18
N TYR A 126 -10.67 -12.05 -4.23
CA TYR A 126 -10.08 -13.23 -3.60
C TYR A 126 -9.75 -13.04 -2.11
N TYR A 127 -10.05 -11.88 -1.55
CA TYR A 127 -9.66 -11.52 -0.19
C TYR A 127 -10.39 -12.35 0.83
N LYS A 128 -9.66 -12.78 1.83
CA LYS A 128 -10.20 -13.63 2.89
C LYS A 128 -9.26 -13.56 4.10
N LEU A 129 -9.83 -13.47 5.29
CA LEU A 129 -9.05 -13.65 6.52
C LEU A 129 -8.59 -15.10 6.66
N LEU A 130 -7.37 -15.28 7.11
CA LEU A 130 -6.81 -16.58 7.46
C LEU A 130 -7.34 -17.03 8.83
N ASP A 131 -7.44 -18.33 9.03
CA ASP A 131 -8.00 -18.89 10.27
C ASP A 131 -7.10 -18.62 11.48
N GLU A 132 -5.78 -18.52 11.24
CA GLU A 132 -4.78 -18.34 12.29
C GLU A 132 -3.81 -17.20 11.93
N TYR A 133 -3.61 -16.27 12.84
CA TYR A 133 -2.68 -15.15 12.65
C TYR A 133 -1.26 -15.58 12.28
N SER A 134 -0.79 -16.70 12.81
CA SER A 134 0.51 -17.28 12.49
C SER A 134 0.69 -17.62 11.01
N GLN A 135 -0.39 -17.87 10.29
CA GLN A 135 -0.38 -18.19 8.87
C GLN A 135 0.00 -16.99 8.01
N VAL A 136 -0.32 -15.77 8.45
CA VAL A 136 0.02 -14.54 7.73
C VAL A 136 1.52 -14.42 7.45
N HIS A 137 2.34 -14.90 8.39
CA HIS A 137 3.80 -14.86 8.30
C HIS A 137 4.41 -16.20 7.88
N SER A 138 3.59 -17.18 7.53
CA SER A 138 4.07 -18.51 7.11
C SER A 138 4.63 -18.47 5.68
N ILE A 139 5.73 -19.20 5.47
CA ILE A 139 6.32 -19.39 4.13
C ILE A 139 5.32 -19.99 3.15
N ALA A 140 4.39 -20.84 3.63
CA ALA A 140 3.35 -21.45 2.80
C ALA A 140 2.42 -20.42 2.15
N TYR A 141 2.22 -19.27 2.80
CA TYR A 141 1.38 -18.17 2.30
C TYR A 141 2.17 -17.03 1.67
N ASN A 142 3.49 -17.14 1.56
CA ASN A 142 4.36 -16.05 1.09
C ASN A 142 4.03 -15.58 -0.34
N HIS A 143 3.48 -16.45 -1.17
CA HIS A 143 3.09 -16.16 -2.55
C HIS A 143 1.59 -16.33 -2.82
N ASN A 144 0.82 -16.60 -1.78
CA ASN A 144 -0.60 -16.91 -1.89
C ASN A 144 -1.37 -16.50 -0.62
N ASN A 145 -1.10 -15.29 -0.14
CA ASN A 145 -1.77 -14.79 1.06
C ASN A 145 -3.07 -14.06 0.69
N PRO A 146 -4.23 -14.63 1.01
CA PRO A 146 -5.52 -14.01 0.69
C PRO A 146 -5.83 -12.76 1.51
N GLU A 147 -5.11 -12.51 2.61
CA GLU A 147 -5.26 -11.26 3.37
C GLU A 147 -4.53 -10.08 2.71
N LEU A 148 -3.64 -10.36 1.75
CA LEU A 148 -2.85 -9.34 1.11
C LEU A 148 -3.61 -8.68 -0.05
N LEU A 149 -4.03 -7.44 0.13
CA LEU A 149 -4.73 -6.67 -0.88
C LEU A 149 -3.82 -6.28 -2.05
N LEU A 150 -2.58 -5.92 -1.74
CA LEU A 150 -1.53 -5.59 -2.69
C LEU A 150 -0.19 -5.93 -2.08
N GLY A 151 0.62 -6.71 -2.79
CA GLY A 151 1.94 -7.12 -2.34
C GLY A 151 3.04 -6.73 -3.32
N ILE A 152 4.18 -6.32 -2.79
CA ILE A 152 5.39 -6.14 -3.57
C ILE A 152 6.24 -7.40 -3.37
N TYR A 153 6.36 -8.19 -4.41
CA TYR A 153 7.10 -9.44 -4.38
C TYR A 153 8.52 -9.23 -4.88
N TYR A 154 9.48 -9.66 -4.10
CA TYR A 154 10.90 -9.59 -4.45
C TYR A 154 11.37 -10.94 -5.00
N ASN A 155 12.09 -10.92 -6.12
CA ASN A 155 12.70 -12.12 -6.64
C ASN A 155 13.96 -12.46 -5.85
N ARG A 156 14.13 -13.77 -5.58
CA ARG A 156 15.30 -14.30 -4.87
C ARG A 156 16.55 -14.39 -5.74
N ASP A 157 16.39 -14.30 -7.07
CA ASP A 157 17.48 -14.36 -8.01
C ASP A 157 18.33 -13.09 -7.94
N ARG A 158 19.29 -13.14 -7.06
CA ARG A 158 20.30 -12.08 -6.94
C ARG A 158 21.26 -12.20 -8.12
N THR A 159 21.07 -11.38 -9.13
CA THR A 159 22.18 -11.12 -10.04
C THR A 159 23.22 -10.25 -9.31
N PRO A 160 24.54 -10.43 -9.59
CA PRO A 160 25.59 -9.68 -8.90
C PRO A 160 25.47 -8.16 -8.96
N ASN A 161 24.66 -7.66 -9.90
CA ASN A 161 24.39 -6.23 -10.10
C ASN A 161 22.99 -5.79 -9.67
N SER A 162 22.17 -6.67 -9.12
CA SER A 162 20.93 -6.24 -8.51
C SER A 162 21.30 -5.54 -7.22
N ILE A 163 21.09 -4.24 -7.21
CA ILE A 163 21.01 -3.50 -5.95
C ILE A 163 20.02 -4.29 -5.11
N PRO A 164 20.44 -4.83 -3.97
CA PRO A 164 19.46 -5.39 -3.07
C PRO A 164 18.45 -4.27 -2.84
N VAL A 165 17.20 -4.51 -3.15
CA VAL A 165 16.12 -3.60 -2.77
C VAL A 165 15.95 -3.76 -1.27
N THR A 166 16.95 -3.28 -0.59
CA THR A 166 17.22 -3.59 0.80
C THR A 166 16.59 -2.60 1.72
N ASP A 167 16.09 -1.51 1.17
CA ASP A 167 15.74 -0.41 2.04
C ASP A 167 14.41 -0.65 2.74
N ILE A 168 13.44 -1.24 2.07
CA ILE A 168 12.17 -1.61 2.71
C ILE A 168 12.32 -2.85 3.60
N PRO A 169 12.94 -3.93 3.13
CA PRO A 169 13.27 -5.05 4.00
C PRO A 169 14.27 -4.69 5.09
N LEU A 170 15.14 -3.70 4.87
CA LEU A 170 16.07 -3.25 5.88
C LEU A 170 15.39 -2.52 7.03
N GLU A 171 14.37 -1.76 6.78
CA GLU A 171 13.56 -1.22 7.88
C GLU A 171 12.88 -2.35 8.65
N VAL A 172 12.36 -3.32 7.97
CA VAL A 172 11.81 -4.51 8.58
C VAL A 172 12.91 -5.32 9.25
N ILE A 173 14.10 -5.43 8.66
CA ILE A 173 15.29 -6.05 9.22
C ILE A 173 15.84 -5.23 10.38
N GLN A 174 15.88 -3.93 10.29
CA GLN A 174 16.24 -3.04 11.39
C GLN A 174 15.30 -3.18 12.58
N HIS A 175 14.09 -3.63 12.31
CA HIS A 175 13.12 -4.00 13.33
C HIS A 175 13.23 -5.48 13.76
N GLY A 176 14.33 -6.13 13.45
CA GLY A 176 14.64 -7.45 13.97
C GLY A 176 14.44 -8.62 13.01
N TRP A 177 14.42 -8.37 11.74
CA TRP A 177 14.30 -9.43 10.74
C TRP A 177 15.68 -9.87 10.28
N GLY A 178 15.91 -11.10 10.49
CA GLY A 178 16.99 -11.95 10.13
C GLY A 178 18.22 -11.35 9.50
N ASP A 179 19.33 -11.78 10.03
CA ASP A 179 20.58 -11.74 9.30
C ASP A 179 20.50 -12.61 8.04
N THR A 180 21.58 -12.68 7.31
CA THR A 180 21.71 -13.47 6.07
C THR A 180 21.39 -14.96 6.24
N ASN A 181 21.19 -15.45 7.45
CA ASN A 181 20.87 -16.83 7.79
C ASN A 181 19.38 -17.04 8.14
N GLY A 182 18.58 -16.01 8.04
CA GLY A 182 17.15 -16.10 8.35
C GLY A 182 16.82 -16.14 9.84
N GLU A 183 17.78 -15.87 10.69
CA GLU A 183 17.53 -15.72 12.11
C GLU A 183 16.86 -14.37 12.38
N ILE A 184 15.67 -14.41 12.92
CA ILE A 184 14.98 -13.24 13.44
C ILE A 184 15.75 -12.79 14.68
N LYS A 185 16.65 -11.89 14.51
CA LYS A 185 17.18 -11.11 15.63
C LYS A 185 16.23 -9.98 15.93
N LEU A 186 15.09 -10.32 16.50
CA LEU A 186 14.41 -9.35 17.33
C LEU A 186 15.47 -8.89 18.32
N SER A 187 15.97 -7.69 18.10
CA SER A 187 16.88 -7.10 19.01
C SER A 187 16.22 -7.15 20.38
N LEU A 188 16.79 -7.88 21.27
CA LEU A 188 16.40 -7.92 22.69
C LEU A 188 16.30 -6.50 23.30
N ILE A 189 16.93 -5.54 22.67
CA ILE A 189 16.82 -4.11 22.93
C ILE A 189 15.37 -3.62 22.82
N HIS A 190 14.64 -4.02 21.79
CA HIS A 190 13.22 -3.60 21.64
C HIS A 190 12.27 -4.33 22.60
N ILE A 191 12.67 -5.45 23.14
CA ILE A 191 11.90 -6.19 24.15
C ILE A 191 12.25 -5.76 25.57
N SER A 192 13.52 -5.40 25.83
CA SER A 192 14.01 -5.09 27.17
C SER A 192 14.11 -3.60 27.51
N GLU A 193 14.14 -2.71 26.53
CA GLU A 193 14.30 -1.26 26.79
C GLU A 193 13.03 -0.45 26.97
N PRO A 194 11.81 -0.86 26.60
CA PRO A 194 10.61 -0.09 26.99
C PRO A 194 10.47 0.06 28.50
N THR A 195 11.13 -0.80 29.26
CA THR A 195 11.07 -0.75 30.74
C THR A 195 12.17 0.09 31.37
N ARG A 196 13.19 0.53 30.62
CA ARG A 196 14.27 1.38 31.15
C ARG A 196 14.06 2.88 30.97
N LEU A 197 13.09 3.29 30.17
CA LEU A 197 12.72 4.69 29.95
C LEU A 197 11.54 5.16 30.82
N LEU A 198 11.08 4.29 31.71
CA LEU A 198 10.08 4.60 32.75
C LEU A 198 10.70 4.48 34.14
#